data_ee607f71806333268b77b24beb10272b
#
_entry.id   ee607f71806333268b77b24beb10272b
#
_cell.length_a   1.000
_cell.length_b   1.000
_cell.length_c   1.000
_cell.angle_alpha   90.00
_cell.angle_beta   90.00
_cell.angle_gamma   90.00
#
_symmetry.space_group_name_H-M   'P 1'
#
loop_
_entity.id
_entity.type
_entity.pdbx_description
1 polymer ?
#
loop_
_entity_poly.entity_id
_entity_poly.type
_entity_poly.pdbx_seq_one_letter_code
_entity_poly.pdbx_strand_id
1 'polypeptide(L)'
;EKYGVVPVSTMPETHSSENTRVMNVVLERLLRSRAIGILQANEKGASVAKLRKAKEKTLSEVYRFLCINLGEPPTEFEWRYEAKKSGEGNEDAKKSEDEKPKVEQERLTPLKKYTPQSFYEEFVGVDLSKFVCLYHDASKPTGKHYRFKRTHNIVGDEDMNFVNIEMDAMKEIAVKSVLANQPMWFAVNMGIDQSREHGLMEHELFDYETLFDIEMPLSKADRTRLYAGSSNHAMVLRGVDLRDGKPRKWLVENSW
;
A
#
# COMPACT_ATOMS: atom_id res chain seq x y z
N GLU A 1 -7.81 2.28 -10.85
CA GLU A 1 -8.78 2.72 -11.90
C GLU A 1 -8.08 3.03 -13.22
N LYS A 2 -7.23 4.05 -13.30
CA LYS A 2 -6.68 4.57 -14.56
C LYS A 2 -5.87 3.55 -15.36
N TYR A 3 -5.10 2.70 -14.71
CA TYR A 3 -4.18 1.77 -15.36
C TYR A 3 -4.62 0.31 -15.25
N GLY A 4 -5.67 0.03 -14.50
CA GLY A 4 -6.11 -1.32 -14.20
C GLY A 4 -5.18 -2.06 -13.21
N VAL A 5 -5.42 -3.36 -13.05
CA VAL A 5 -4.60 -4.26 -12.23
C VAL A 5 -4.50 -5.61 -12.90
N VAL A 6 -3.53 -6.41 -12.50
CA VAL A 6 -3.33 -7.77 -12.97
C VAL A 6 -3.17 -8.73 -11.77
N PRO A 7 -3.57 -10.01 -11.90
CA PRO A 7 -3.30 -11.00 -10.86
C PRO A 7 -1.80 -11.32 -10.77
N VAL A 8 -1.34 -11.73 -9.59
CA VAL A 8 0.07 -12.09 -9.33
C VAL A 8 0.57 -13.17 -10.29
N SER A 9 -0.29 -14.13 -10.66
CA SER A 9 0.07 -15.19 -11.62
C SER A 9 0.42 -14.67 -13.02
N THR A 10 -0.10 -13.50 -13.39
CA THR A 10 0.17 -12.86 -14.70
C THR A 10 1.43 -12.02 -14.69
N MET A 11 1.74 -11.40 -13.56
CA MET A 11 2.96 -10.62 -13.35
C MET A 11 3.56 -11.00 -11.99
N PRO A 12 4.28 -12.13 -11.95
CA PRO A 12 4.83 -12.65 -10.71
C PRO A 12 5.94 -11.76 -10.15
N GLU A 13 6.16 -11.87 -8.85
CA GLU A 13 7.25 -11.19 -8.18
C GLU A 13 8.62 -11.54 -8.79
N THR A 14 9.47 -10.53 -8.89
CA THR A 14 10.85 -10.64 -9.31
C THR A 14 11.77 -10.36 -8.13
N HIS A 15 13.05 -10.71 -8.23
CA HIS A 15 14.02 -10.34 -7.20
C HIS A 15 14.04 -8.81 -6.94
N SER A 16 13.84 -8.01 -7.98
CA SER A 16 13.84 -6.53 -7.85
C SER A 16 12.55 -5.98 -7.26
N SER A 17 11.40 -6.65 -7.42
CA SER A 17 10.15 -6.25 -6.77
C SER A 17 10.16 -6.58 -5.28
N GLU A 18 10.73 -7.71 -4.89
CA GLU A 18 10.89 -8.11 -3.50
C GLU A 18 11.97 -7.28 -2.77
N ASN A 19 12.98 -6.80 -3.50
CA ASN A 19 14.07 -5.99 -2.94
C ASN A 19 14.42 -4.79 -3.84
N THR A 20 13.60 -3.75 -3.77
CA THR A 20 13.67 -2.57 -4.65
C THR A 20 14.87 -1.66 -4.42
N ARG A 21 15.65 -1.83 -3.34
CA ARG A 21 16.69 -0.88 -2.93
C ARG A 21 17.72 -0.58 -4.03
N VAL A 22 18.29 -1.62 -4.62
CA VAL A 22 19.34 -1.45 -5.65
C VAL A 22 18.74 -0.88 -6.92
N MET A 23 17.58 -1.39 -7.33
CA MET A 23 16.83 -0.88 -8.49
C MET A 23 16.57 0.62 -8.36
N ASN A 24 16.05 1.07 -7.20
CA ASN A 24 15.75 2.48 -6.95
C ASN A 24 17.01 3.36 -7.01
N VAL A 25 18.13 2.92 -6.43
CA VAL A 25 19.40 3.67 -6.48
C VAL A 25 19.89 3.83 -7.91
N VAL A 26 19.81 2.78 -8.72
CA VAL A 26 20.27 2.84 -10.12
C VAL A 26 19.32 3.71 -10.95
N LEU A 27 18.00 3.57 -10.77
CA LEU A 27 17.00 4.40 -11.43
C LEU A 27 17.18 5.89 -11.11
N GLU A 28 17.40 6.22 -9.84
CA GLU A 28 17.66 7.59 -9.40
C GLU A 28 18.94 8.18 -10.07
N ARG A 29 20.01 7.41 -10.16
CA ARG A 29 21.22 7.83 -10.86
C ARG A 29 20.98 8.07 -12.35
N LEU A 30 20.22 7.19 -13.00
CA LEU A 30 19.82 7.36 -14.40
C LEU A 30 19.05 8.66 -14.59
N LEU A 31 18.00 8.87 -13.80
CA LEU A 31 17.14 10.07 -13.87
C LEU A 31 17.95 11.35 -13.64
N ARG A 32 18.79 11.40 -12.60
CA ARG A 32 19.64 12.56 -12.32
C ARG A 32 20.64 12.83 -13.46
N SER A 33 21.26 11.78 -14.00
CA SER A 33 22.18 11.92 -15.14
C SER A 33 21.51 12.47 -16.39
N ARG A 34 20.26 12.07 -16.67
CA ARG A 34 19.51 12.57 -17.82
C ARG A 34 18.98 13.99 -17.59
N ALA A 35 18.51 14.26 -16.36
CA ALA A 35 18.03 15.58 -15.98
C ALA A 35 19.12 16.65 -16.13
N ILE A 36 20.33 16.41 -15.66
CA ILE A 36 21.45 17.38 -15.82
C ILE A 36 21.78 17.62 -17.28
N GLY A 37 21.73 16.60 -18.13
CA GLY A 37 21.93 16.76 -19.57
C GLY A 37 20.85 17.62 -20.24
N ILE A 38 19.58 17.48 -19.83
CA ILE A 38 18.48 18.30 -20.32
C ILE A 38 18.63 19.75 -19.83
N LEU A 39 18.99 19.96 -18.57
CA LEU A 39 19.23 21.29 -17.99
C LEU A 39 20.36 22.01 -18.73
N GLN A 40 21.50 21.37 -18.93
CA GLN A 40 22.65 21.93 -19.67
C GLN A 40 22.30 22.25 -21.14
N ALA A 41 21.49 21.42 -21.79
CA ALA A 41 21.01 21.70 -23.13
C ALA A 41 20.08 22.92 -23.16
N ASN A 42 19.22 23.08 -22.15
CA ASN A 42 18.36 24.26 -22.01
C ASN A 42 19.19 25.55 -21.79
N GLU A 43 20.18 25.50 -20.91
CA GLU A 43 21.11 26.62 -20.64
C GLU A 43 21.88 27.05 -21.90
N LYS A 44 22.17 26.12 -22.81
CA LYS A 44 22.77 26.37 -24.12
C LYS A 44 21.77 26.81 -25.20
N GLY A 45 20.52 27.10 -24.84
CA GLY A 45 19.50 27.57 -25.76
C GLY A 45 18.88 26.50 -26.66
N ALA A 46 18.87 25.23 -26.24
CA ALA A 46 18.19 24.18 -27.02
C ALA A 46 16.71 24.45 -27.15
N SER A 47 16.14 24.19 -28.31
CA SER A 47 14.69 24.35 -28.55
C SER A 47 13.86 23.40 -27.68
N VAL A 48 12.63 23.79 -27.37
CA VAL A 48 11.67 22.95 -26.63
C VAL A 48 11.47 21.58 -27.30
N ALA A 49 11.44 21.54 -28.63
CA ALA A 49 11.34 20.29 -29.39
C ALA A 49 12.54 19.35 -29.12
N LYS A 50 13.75 19.89 -29.06
CA LYS A 50 14.96 19.12 -28.72
C LYS A 50 14.93 18.60 -27.28
N LEU A 51 14.49 19.43 -26.33
CA LEU A 51 14.35 19.03 -24.92
C LEU A 51 13.29 17.95 -24.74
N ARG A 52 12.13 18.05 -25.42
CA ARG A 52 11.08 17.01 -25.42
C ARG A 52 11.60 15.69 -25.99
N LYS A 53 12.33 15.71 -27.11
CA LYS A 53 12.94 14.50 -27.69
C LYS A 53 13.92 13.84 -26.73
N ALA A 54 14.73 14.63 -26.00
CA ALA A 54 15.63 14.12 -24.97
C ALA A 54 14.87 13.48 -23.81
N LYS A 55 13.77 14.10 -23.37
CA LYS A 55 12.87 13.54 -22.34
C LYS A 55 12.26 12.22 -22.79
N GLU A 56 11.70 12.14 -24.01
CA GLU A 56 11.10 10.90 -24.55
C GLU A 56 12.11 9.76 -24.62
N LYS A 57 13.35 10.06 -25.08
CA LYS A 57 14.44 9.09 -25.05
C LYS A 57 14.72 8.58 -23.62
N THR A 58 14.76 9.49 -22.64
CA THR A 58 14.95 9.13 -21.23
C THR A 58 13.81 8.25 -20.72
N LEU A 59 12.56 8.56 -21.05
CA LEU A 59 11.41 7.75 -20.66
C LEU A 59 11.48 6.34 -21.26
N SER A 60 11.92 6.19 -22.52
CA SER A 60 12.14 4.88 -23.13
C SER A 60 13.26 4.08 -22.44
N GLU A 61 14.33 4.75 -22.00
CA GLU A 61 15.40 4.11 -21.21
C GLU A 61 14.89 3.65 -19.84
N VAL A 62 14.10 4.49 -19.16
CA VAL A 62 13.45 4.16 -17.87
C VAL A 62 12.49 2.99 -18.04
N TYR A 63 11.63 3.01 -19.04
CA TYR A 63 10.70 1.91 -19.31
C TYR A 63 11.44 0.57 -19.50
N ARG A 64 12.44 0.56 -20.38
CA ARG A 64 13.27 -0.64 -20.58
C ARG A 64 13.94 -1.11 -19.28
N PHE A 65 14.47 -0.18 -18.50
CA PHE A 65 15.07 -0.50 -17.20
C PHE A 65 14.07 -1.15 -16.25
N LEU A 66 12.84 -0.61 -16.17
CA LEU A 66 11.78 -1.18 -15.34
C LEU A 66 11.34 -2.55 -15.86
N CYS A 67 11.16 -2.73 -17.16
CA CYS A 67 10.82 -4.04 -17.73
C CYS A 67 11.88 -5.11 -17.45
N ILE A 68 13.16 -4.77 -17.46
CA ILE A 68 14.24 -5.71 -17.12
C ILE A 68 14.16 -6.14 -15.64
N ASN A 69 13.78 -5.22 -14.75
CA ASN A 69 13.74 -5.48 -13.31
C ASN A 69 12.41 -6.10 -12.83
N LEU A 70 11.29 -5.70 -13.42
CA LEU A 70 9.95 -6.02 -12.92
C LEU A 70 9.12 -6.88 -13.87
N GLY A 71 9.62 -7.15 -15.09
CA GLY A 71 8.84 -7.76 -16.16
C GLY A 71 8.11 -6.72 -17.02
N GLU A 72 7.72 -7.12 -18.22
CA GLU A 72 6.92 -6.28 -19.10
C GLU A 72 5.45 -6.34 -18.71
N PRO A 73 4.79 -5.19 -18.46
CA PRO A 73 3.39 -5.18 -18.07
C PRO A 73 2.52 -5.69 -19.22
N PRO A 74 1.64 -6.68 -18.99
CA PRO A 74 0.80 -7.24 -20.04
C PRO A 74 -0.27 -6.24 -20.46
N THR A 75 -0.54 -6.18 -21.76
CA THR A 75 -1.68 -5.44 -22.30
C THR A 75 -2.97 -6.25 -22.28
N GLU A 76 -2.85 -7.58 -22.40
CA GLU A 76 -3.91 -8.57 -22.30
C GLU A 76 -3.37 -9.83 -21.66
N PHE A 77 -4.23 -10.58 -20.97
CA PHE A 77 -3.88 -11.86 -20.35
C PHE A 77 -5.10 -12.77 -20.24
N GLU A 78 -4.88 -14.07 -20.11
CA GLU A 78 -5.92 -15.06 -19.82
C GLU A 78 -5.87 -15.42 -18.34
N TRP A 79 -7.03 -15.47 -17.70
CA TRP A 79 -7.13 -15.79 -16.29
C TRP A 79 -8.43 -16.51 -15.94
N ARG A 80 -8.37 -17.33 -14.89
CA ARG A 80 -9.50 -18.02 -14.27
C ARG A 80 -9.27 -18.18 -12.77
N TYR A 81 -10.29 -18.43 -12.02
CA TYR A 81 -10.25 -18.64 -10.58
C TYR A 81 -11.15 -19.80 -10.16
N GLU A 82 -10.94 -20.30 -8.93
CA GLU A 82 -11.86 -21.26 -8.32
C GLU A 82 -13.12 -20.56 -7.84
N ALA A 83 -14.25 -20.97 -8.37
CA ALA A 83 -15.55 -20.48 -7.89
C ALA A 83 -15.85 -21.09 -6.52
N LYS A 84 -16.06 -20.30 -5.49
CA LYS A 84 -16.57 -20.77 -4.19
C LYS A 84 -17.91 -21.44 -4.37
N LYS A 85 -18.16 -22.56 -3.67
CA LYS A 85 -19.51 -23.16 -3.59
C LYS A 85 -20.47 -22.11 -3.02
N SER A 86 -21.55 -21.80 -3.75
CA SER A 86 -22.67 -21.07 -3.21
C SER A 86 -23.33 -21.94 -2.14
N GLY A 87 -23.07 -21.69 -0.86
CA GLY A 87 -23.72 -22.42 0.23
C GLY A 87 -22.96 -22.61 1.53
N GLU A 88 -21.68 -22.23 1.63
CA GLU A 88 -20.98 -22.31 2.93
C GLU A 88 -20.92 -20.94 3.62
N GLY A 89 -22.04 -20.60 4.29
CA GLY A 89 -22.00 -19.74 5.46
C GLY A 89 -21.29 -20.49 6.60
N ASN A 90 -20.56 -19.75 7.45
CA ASN A 90 -19.86 -20.25 8.63
C ASN A 90 -20.59 -21.39 9.33
N GLU A 91 -20.13 -22.60 9.15
CA GLU A 91 -20.42 -23.70 10.05
C GLU A 91 -19.11 -24.19 10.67
N ASP A 92 -18.85 -23.73 11.90
CA ASP A 92 -18.08 -24.44 12.88
C ASP A 92 -18.80 -25.74 13.22
N ALA A 93 -18.76 -26.74 12.35
CA ALA A 93 -19.35 -28.04 12.57
C ALA A 93 -18.23 -29.06 12.77
N LYS A 94 -18.24 -29.65 13.95
CA LYS A 94 -17.43 -30.80 14.41
C LYS A 94 -17.25 -31.83 13.30
N LYS A 95 -15.99 -32.04 12.88
CA LYS A 95 -15.63 -33.17 12.02
C LYS A 95 -15.76 -34.47 12.80
N SER A 96 -16.59 -35.37 12.34
CA SER A 96 -16.57 -36.78 12.73
C SER A 96 -15.49 -37.51 11.94
N GLU A 97 -14.69 -38.34 12.62
CA GLU A 97 -13.46 -38.95 12.14
C GLU A 97 -13.58 -40.08 11.09
N ASP A 98 -14.74 -40.32 10.49
CA ASP A 98 -14.98 -41.50 9.64
C ASP A 98 -15.40 -41.28 8.18
N GLU A 99 -15.24 -40.07 7.63
CA GLU A 99 -15.50 -39.86 6.19
C GLU A 99 -14.18 -39.84 5.37
N LYS A 100 -14.03 -40.80 4.45
CA LYS A 100 -12.99 -40.80 3.41
C LYS A 100 -13.03 -39.48 2.64
N PRO A 101 -11.89 -38.86 2.32
CA PRO A 101 -11.86 -37.63 1.58
C PRO A 101 -12.54 -37.81 0.21
N LYS A 102 -13.71 -37.20 0.02
CA LYS A 102 -14.27 -36.98 -1.31
C LYS A 102 -13.30 -36.09 -2.07
N VAL A 103 -12.80 -36.53 -3.20
CA VAL A 103 -12.01 -35.74 -4.14
C VAL A 103 -12.95 -34.59 -4.57
N GLU A 104 -12.75 -33.41 -3.99
CA GLU A 104 -13.45 -32.18 -4.40
C GLU A 104 -12.95 -31.83 -5.80
N GLN A 105 -13.83 -31.95 -6.80
CA GLN A 105 -13.52 -31.42 -8.12
C GLN A 105 -13.45 -29.89 -8.01
N GLU A 106 -12.24 -29.37 -8.11
CA GLU A 106 -12.00 -27.93 -8.25
C GLU A 106 -12.84 -27.38 -9.40
N ARG A 107 -13.78 -26.49 -9.09
CA ARG A 107 -14.60 -25.82 -10.10
C ARG A 107 -13.92 -24.56 -10.59
N LEU A 108 -12.93 -24.74 -11.45
CA LEU A 108 -12.32 -23.62 -12.13
C LEU A 108 -13.33 -22.94 -13.06
N THR A 109 -13.39 -21.63 -13.01
CA THR A 109 -14.15 -20.85 -13.99
C THR A 109 -13.59 -21.05 -15.40
N PRO A 110 -14.36 -20.82 -16.48
CA PRO A 110 -13.81 -20.79 -17.82
C PRO A 110 -12.65 -19.82 -17.93
N LEU A 111 -11.63 -20.17 -18.68
CA LEU A 111 -10.53 -19.27 -19.01
C LEU A 111 -11.10 -18.08 -19.80
N LYS A 112 -10.84 -16.87 -19.34
CA LYS A 112 -11.35 -15.64 -19.95
C LYS A 112 -10.22 -14.67 -20.20
N LYS A 113 -10.31 -13.94 -21.30
CA LYS A 113 -9.34 -12.91 -21.69
C LYS A 113 -9.69 -11.56 -21.06
N TYR A 114 -8.68 -10.90 -20.51
CA TYR A 114 -8.79 -9.61 -19.83
C TYR A 114 -7.76 -8.62 -20.33
N THR A 115 -8.09 -7.34 -20.25
CA THR A 115 -7.12 -6.25 -20.12
C THR A 115 -6.97 -5.89 -18.65
N PRO A 116 -5.90 -5.20 -18.22
CA PRO A 116 -5.79 -4.73 -16.85
C PRO A 116 -6.99 -3.91 -16.37
N GLN A 117 -7.58 -3.09 -17.24
CA GLN A 117 -8.79 -2.29 -16.92
C GLN A 117 -10.03 -3.16 -16.75
N SER A 118 -10.31 -4.07 -17.70
CA SER A 118 -11.49 -4.94 -17.59
C SER A 118 -11.39 -5.89 -16.40
N PHE A 119 -10.19 -6.28 -16.02
CA PHE A 119 -9.98 -7.07 -14.81
C PHE A 119 -10.26 -6.24 -13.54
N TYR A 120 -9.79 -4.98 -13.50
CA TYR A 120 -10.11 -4.06 -12.41
C TYR A 120 -11.62 -3.87 -12.27
N GLU A 121 -12.32 -3.60 -13.36
CA GLU A 121 -13.77 -3.38 -13.37
C GLU A 121 -14.56 -4.59 -12.87
N GLU A 122 -14.16 -5.81 -13.25
CA GLU A 122 -14.85 -7.03 -12.88
C GLU A 122 -14.56 -7.49 -11.43
N PHE A 123 -13.30 -7.41 -10.98
CA PHE A 123 -12.87 -8.00 -9.70
C PHE A 123 -12.64 -6.99 -8.58
N VAL A 124 -12.32 -5.77 -8.90
CA VAL A 124 -12.16 -4.70 -7.91
C VAL A 124 -13.39 -3.82 -7.88
N GLY A 125 -13.77 -3.24 -9.01
CA GLY A 125 -15.03 -2.52 -9.22
C GLY A 125 -15.28 -1.35 -8.26
N VAL A 126 -14.22 -0.87 -7.60
CA VAL A 126 -14.29 0.12 -6.53
C VAL A 126 -14.01 1.50 -7.10
N ASP A 127 -14.94 2.42 -6.91
CA ASP A 127 -14.75 3.84 -7.22
C ASP A 127 -13.88 4.51 -6.15
N LEU A 128 -12.58 4.64 -6.42
CA LEU A 128 -11.62 5.21 -5.48
C LEU A 128 -11.88 6.69 -5.17
N SER A 129 -12.65 7.40 -6.01
CA SER A 129 -13.03 8.79 -5.75
C SER A 129 -13.94 8.95 -4.53
N LYS A 130 -14.59 7.87 -4.08
CA LYS A 130 -15.44 7.81 -2.88
C LYS A 130 -14.66 7.58 -1.59
N PHE A 131 -13.36 7.35 -1.68
CA PHE A 131 -12.53 7.13 -0.50
C PHE A 131 -11.89 8.42 -0.03
N VAL A 132 -11.79 8.56 1.28
CA VAL A 132 -11.19 9.70 1.95
C VAL A 132 -10.00 9.22 2.76
N CYS A 133 -8.86 9.88 2.60
CA CYS A 133 -7.72 9.65 3.46
C CYS A 133 -7.96 10.32 4.82
N LEU A 134 -7.95 9.52 5.88
CA LEU A 134 -8.01 10.00 7.25
C LEU A 134 -6.61 10.03 7.85
N TYR A 135 -6.32 11.03 8.64
CA TYR A 135 -5.04 11.17 9.31
C TYR A 135 -5.24 11.62 10.75
N HIS A 136 -4.29 11.31 11.62
CA HIS A 136 -4.25 11.84 12.98
C HIS A 136 -2.92 12.56 13.21
N ASP A 137 -2.91 13.86 12.99
CA ASP A 137 -1.82 14.76 13.33
C ASP A 137 -2.18 15.52 14.63
N ALA A 138 -1.66 15.03 15.75
CA ALA A 138 -1.92 15.63 17.06
C ALA A 138 -1.33 17.06 17.23
N SER A 139 -0.51 17.51 16.27
CA SER A 139 0.06 18.86 16.26
C SER A 139 -0.84 19.92 15.60
N LYS A 140 -1.95 19.49 14.98
CA LYS A 140 -2.86 20.35 14.22
C LYS A 140 -4.31 20.20 14.64
N PRO A 141 -5.15 21.23 14.46
CA PRO A 141 -6.58 21.13 14.70
C PRO A 141 -7.23 19.97 13.95
N THR A 142 -8.10 19.21 14.62
CA THR A 142 -8.92 18.15 14.03
C THR A 142 -10.19 18.70 13.37
N GLY A 143 -10.90 17.89 12.60
CA GLY A 143 -12.05 18.28 11.81
C GLY A 143 -11.70 19.21 10.62
N LYS A 144 -10.46 19.25 10.21
CA LYS A 144 -9.97 20.08 9.12
C LYS A 144 -9.37 19.24 8.00
N HIS A 145 -9.52 19.75 6.77
CA HIS A 145 -8.87 19.21 5.59
C HIS A 145 -7.49 19.82 5.41
N TYR A 146 -6.50 18.97 5.15
CA TYR A 146 -5.11 19.34 4.94
C TYR A 146 -4.58 18.71 3.66
N ARG A 147 -3.51 19.30 3.11
CA ARG A 147 -2.81 18.80 1.93
C ARG A 147 -1.31 18.78 2.18
N PHE A 148 -0.67 17.66 1.88
CA PHE A 148 0.78 17.58 1.83
C PHE A 148 1.27 18.12 0.49
N LYS A 149 1.96 19.25 0.52
CA LYS A 149 2.49 19.87 -0.70
C LYS A 149 3.62 19.03 -1.30
N ARG A 150 3.64 18.94 -2.62
CA ARG A 150 4.68 18.25 -3.41
C ARG A 150 4.71 16.73 -3.19
N THR A 151 3.58 16.12 -2.97
CA THR A 151 3.45 14.66 -2.81
C THR A 151 2.94 13.97 -4.06
N HIS A 152 2.46 14.72 -5.06
CA HIS A 152 2.08 14.11 -6.34
C HIS A 152 3.31 13.49 -7.02
N ASN A 153 3.15 12.26 -7.47
CA ASN A 153 4.17 11.49 -8.19
C ASN A 153 3.92 11.41 -9.70
N ILE A 154 2.79 11.96 -10.16
CA ILE A 154 2.40 12.02 -11.56
C ILE A 154 2.15 13.49 -11.92
N VAL A 155 2.70 13.93 -13.05
CA VAL A 155 2.50 15.30 -13.54
C VAL A 155 1.02 15.53 -13.83
N GLY A 156 0.43 16.56 -13.22
CA GLY A 156 -0.97 16.92 -13.38
C GLY A 156 -1.91 16.24 -12.38
N ASP A 157 -1.41 15.37 -11.50
CA ASP A 157 -2.17 14.85 -10.38
C ASP A 157 -2.18 15.81 -9.18
N GLU A 158 -3.11 15.57 -8.27
CA GLU A 158 -3.22 16.32 -7.04
C GLU A 158 -2.22 15.82 -5.99
N ASP A 159 -1.81 16.73 -5.13
CA ASP A 159 -1.09 16.41 -3.92
C ASP A 159 -1.98 15.58 -2.97
N MET A 160 -1.36 14.69 -2.18
CA MET A 160 -2.06 13.92 -1.17
C MET A 160 -2.80 14.84 -0.20
N ASN A 161 -4.09 14.59 -0.04
CA ASN A 161 -4.94 15.32 0.89
C ASN A 161 -5.59 14.38 1.90
N PHE A 162 -5.97 14.92 3.06
CA PHE A 162 -6.54 14.13 4.14
C PHE A 162 -7.40 14.98 5.07
N VAL A 163 -8.29 14.32 5.80
CA VAL A 163 -9.03 14.93 6.91
C VAL A 163 -8.33 14.53 8.21
N ASN A 164 -7.93 15.55 9.00
CA ASN A 164 -7.36 15.31 10.32
C ASN A 164 -8.48 15.04 11.32
N ILE A 165 -8.46 13.88 11.98
CA ILE A 165 -9.48 13.48 12.94
C ILE A 165 -8.85 13.01 14.26
N GLU A 166 -9.66 12.96 15.31
CA GLU A 166 -9.25 12.40 16.59
C GLU A 166 -9.00 10.88 16.49
N MET A 167 -8.08 10.36 17.29
CA MET A 167 -7.72 8.96 17.26
C MET A 167 -8.89 8.04 17.62
N ASP A 168 -9.74 8.44 18.54
CA ASP A 168 -10.89 7.62 18.94
C ASP A 168 -11.94 7.56 17.82
N ALA A 169 -12.18 8.67 17.13
CA ALA A 169 -13.03 8.68 15.93
C ALA A 169 -12.44 7.80 14.81
N MET A 170 -11.11 7.82 14.63
CA MET A 170 -10.43 6.94 13.67
C MET A 170 -10.62 5.46 14.02
N LYS A 171 -10.48 5.09 15.30
CA LYS A 171 -10.71 3.72 15.77
C LYS A 171 -12.16 3.28 15.56
N GLU A 172 -13.14 4.14 15.84
CA GLU A 172 -14.56 3.84 15.62
C GLU A 172 -14.86 3.59 14.13
N ILE A 173 -14.32 4.43 13.24
CA ILE A 173 -14.47 4.26 11.80
C ILE A 173 -13.83 2.94 11.36
N ALA A 174 -12.64 2.63 11.84
CA ALA A 174 -11.95 1.38 11.53
C ALA A 174 -12.74 0.14 11.99
N VAL A 175 -13.29 0.16 13.21
CA VAL A 175 -14.18 -0.91 13.73
C VAL A 175 -15.39 -1.09 12.81
N LYS A 176 -16.10 0.00 12.48
CA LYS A 176 -17.28 -0.06 11.62
C LYS A 176 -16.95 -0.61 10.23
N SER A 177 -15.84 -0.19 9.64
CA SER A 177 -15.39 -0.65 8.32
C SER A 177 -15.10 -2.15 8.33
N VAL A 178 -14.31 -2.62 9.29
CA VAL A 178 -13.94 -4.04 9.42
C VAL A 178 -15.18 -4.92 9.67
N LEU A 179 -16.09 -4.49 10.54
CA LEU A 179 -17.34 -5.21 10.81
C LEU A 179 -18.28 -5.23 9.59
N ALA A 180 -18.18 -4.23 8.71
CA ALA A 180 -18.89 -4.21 7.42
C ALA A 180 -18.15 -5.03 6.31
N ASN A 181 -17.16 -5.85 6.69
CA ASN A 181 -16.30 -6.61 5.77
C ASN A 181 -15.57 -5.74 4.74
N GLN A 182 -15.21 -4.52 5.14
CA GLN A 182 -14.43 -3.59 4.34
C GLN A 182 -13.04 -3.41 4.99
N PRO A 183 -12.02 -4.13 4.54
CA PRO A 183 -10.66 -3.97 5.06
C PRO A 183 -10.14 -2.56 4.77
N MET A 184 -9.29 -2.04 5.66
CA MET A 184 -8.75 -0.70 5.55
C MET A 184 -7.24 -0.74 5.37
N TRP A 185 -6.77 -0.12 4.30
CA TRP A 185 -5.36 0.17 4.15
C TRP A 185 -4.94 1.29 5.10
N PHE A 186 -3.84 1.12 5.81
CA PHE A 186 -3.30 2.12 6.71
C PHE A 186 -1.78 2.19 6.64
N ALA A 187 -1.25 3.36 6.92
CA ALA A 187 0.19 3.59 7.02
C ALA A 187 0.56 4.03 8.43
N VAL A 188 1.67 3.53 8.93
CA VAL A 188 2.12 3.71 10.30
C VAL A 188 3.64 3.89 10.37
N ASN A 189 4.12 4.54 11.42
CA ASN A 189 5.52 4.47 11.79
C ASN A 189 5.76 3.19 12.59
N MET A 190 6.40 2.21 11.99
CA MET A 190 6.75 0.94 12.67
C MET A 190 7.79 1.15 13.77
N GLY A 191 8.68 2.14 13.59
CA GLY A 191 9.63 2.57 14.60
C GLY A 191 10.35 1.43 15.33
N ILE A 192 10.49 1.63 16.65
CA ILE A 192 11.13 0.69 17.58
C ILE A 192 10.13 -0.21 18.31
N ASP A 193 8.82 0.06 18.16
CA ASP A 193 7.76 -0.59 18.93
C ASP A 193 7.23 -1.85 18.21
N GLN A 194 8.12 -2.72 17.74
CA GLN A 194 7.77 -3.97 17.05
C GLN A 194 8.68 -5.12 17.45
N SER A 195 8.10 -6.31 17.57
CA SER A 195 8.82 -7.58 17.67
C SER A 195 8.43 -8.48 16.50
N ARG A 196 9.35 -8.68 15.55
CA ARG A 196 9.13 -9.56 14.40
C ARG A 196 9.01 -11.02 14.81
N GLU A 197 9.78 -11.43 15.80
CA GLU A 197 9.77 -12.78 16.32
C GLU A 197 8.42 -13.18 16.89
N HIS A 198 7.74 -12.25 17.59
CA HIS A 198 6.45 -12.51 18.22
C HIS A 198 5.25 -12.02 17.39
N GLY A 199 5.51 -11.36 16.25
CA GLY A 199 4.46 -10.77 15.43
C GLY A 199 3.67 -9.66 16.14
N LEU A 200 4.33 -8.93 17.06
CA LEU A 200 3.71 -7.90 17.90
C LEU A 200 4.13 -6.49 17.47
N MET A 201 3.18 -5.58 17.58
CA MET A 201 3.38 -4.16 17.39
C MET A 201 2.54 -3.43 18.42
N GLU A 202 3.20 -2.88 19.44
CA GLU A 202 2.55 -2.27 20.60
C GLU A 202 3.37 -1.07 21.08
N HIS A 203 2.69 -0.03 21.52
CA HIS A 203 3.34 1.14 22.12
C HIS A 203 4.06 0.73 23.42
N GLU A 204 5.29 1.18 23.58
CA GLU A 204 6.13 0.84 24.75
C GLU A 204 6.37 -0.69 24.91
N LEU A 205 6.47 -1.40 23.79
CA LEU A 205 6.79 -2.83 23.77
C LEU A 205 8.13 -3.12 24.49
N PHE A 206 9.06 -2.19 24.42
CA PHE A 206 10.37 -2.24 25.08
C PHE A 206 10.52 -1.03 26.00
N ASP A 207 10.82 -1.28 27.26
CA ASP A 207 11.04 -0.24 28.28
C ASP A 207 12.47 0.32 28.18
N TYR A 208 12.70 1.17 27.19
CA TYR A 208 14.00 1.80 26.97
C TYR A 208 14.36 2.80 28.08
N GLU A 209 13.36 3.45 28.70
CA GLU A 209 13.58 4.44 29.75
C GLU A 209 14.21 3.76 30.97
N THR A 210 13.63 2.66 31.43
CA THR A 210 14.22 1.86 32.51
C THR A 210 15.56 1.23 32.14
N LEU A 211 15.67 0.71 30.89
CA LEU A 211 16.89 0.05 30.45
C LEU A 211 18.13 0.98 30.43
N PHE A 212 17.94 2.20 30.01
CA PHE A 212 19.02 3.17 29.84
C PHE A 212 19.09 4.23 30.94
N ASP A 213 18.19 4.21 31.92
CA ASP A 213 18.07 5.21 32.99
C ASP A 213 17.98 6.64 32.43
N ILE A 214 17.08 6.84 31.46
CA ILE A 214 16.84 8.12 30.79
C ILE A 214 15.35 8.37 30.62
N GLU A 215 14.91 9.61 30.72
CA GLU A 215 13.55 10.01 30.42
C GLU A 215 13.45 10.48 28.95
N MET A 216 12.41 10.00 28.24
CA MET A 216 12.15 10.37 26.83
C MET A 216 10.71 10.88 26.64
N PRO A 217 10.28 11.94 27.35
CA PRO A 217 8.89 12.41 27.38
C PRO A 217 8.52 13.10 26.06
N LEU A 218 8.34 12.35 24.97
CA LEU A 218 8.04 12.89 23.67
C LEU A 218 6.60 12.53 23.24
N SER A 219 5.68 13.48 23.37
CA SER A 219 4.31 13.30 22.93
C SER A 219 4.21 13.06 21.41
N LYS A 220 3.12 12.46 20.93
CA LYS A 220 2.87 12.31 19.50
C LYS A 220 2.90 13.65 18.76
N ALA A 221 2.36 14.72 19.37
CA ALA A 221 2.39 16.07 18.80
C ALA A 221 3.82 16.59 18.64
N ASP A 222 4.66 16.37 19.65
CA ASP A 222 6.05 16.82 19.62
C ASP A 222 6.87 16.00 18.64
N ARG A 223 6.69 14.70 18.56
CA ARG A 223 7.29 13.86 17.52
C ARG A 223 6.97 14.37 16.11
N THR A 224 5.71 14.74 15.88
CA THR A 224 5.30 15.31 14.59
C THR A 224 5.98 16.65 14.31
N ARG A 225 6.02 17.56 15.28
CA ARG A 225 6.67 18.88 15.15
C ARG A 225 8.16 18.78 14.91
N LEU A 226 8.81 17.82 15.53
CA LEU A 226 10.27 17.59 15.44
C LEU A 226 10.66 16.68 14.27
N TYR A 227 9.71 16.24 13.44
CA TYR A 227 9.94 15.26 12.36
C TYR A 227 10.58 13.96 12.86
N ALA A 228 10.32 13.60 14.13
CA ALA A 228 10.86 12.39 14.78
C ALA A 228 10.06 11.13 14.45
N GLY A 229 9.00 11.23 13.68
CA GLY A 229 8.19 10.10 13.23
C GLY A 229 7.48 10.40 11.93
N SER A 230 7.53 9.45 11.00
CA SER A 230 6.78 9.48 9.76
C SER A 230 6.30 8.06 9.44
N SER A 231 5.19 7.94 8.73
CA SER A 231 4.75 6.64 8.23
C SER A 231 5.81 6.07 7.30
N ASN A 232 6.30 4.88 7.63
CA ASN A 232 7.35 4.18 6.87
C ASN A 232 6.93 2.79 6.41
N HIS A 233 5.72 2.36 6.77
CA HIS A 233 5.17 1.06 6.38
C HIS A 233 3.65 1.13 6.22
N ALA A 234 3.13 0.37 5.27
CA ALA A 234 1.71 0.28 4.98
C ALA A 234 1.24 -1.17 5.06
N MET A 235 0.06 -1.37 5.65
CA MET A 235 -0.54 -2.68 5.90
C MET A 235 -2.07 -2.59 5.77
N VAL A 236 -2.76 -3.70 5.95
CA VAL A 236 -4.22 -3.77 5.87
C VAL A 236 -4.81 -4.25 7.20
N LEU A 237 -5.76 -3.49 7.76
CA LEU A 237 -6.60 -3.94 8.87
C LEU A 237 -7.70 -4.84 8.33
N ARG A 238 -7.72 -6.12 8.77
CA ARG A 238 -8.68 -7.13 8.32
C ARG A 238 -9.66 -7.58 9.38
N GLY A 239 -9.30 -7.46 10.64
CA GLY A 239 -10.12 -7.91 11.75
C GLY A 239 -9.89 -7.08 13.01
N VAL A 240 -10.80 -7.20 13.97
CA VAL A 240 -10.72 -6.54 15.26
C VAL A 240 -11.23 -7.45 16.36
N ASP A 241 -10.51 -7.52 17.47
CA ASP A 241 -10.96 -8.10 18.73
C ASP A 241 -11.58 -7.00 19.59
N LEU A 242 -12.87 -7.15 19.89
CA LEU A 242 -13.63 -6.19 20.70
C LEU A 242 -13.83 -6.73 22.11
N ARG A 243 -13.51 -5.92 23.11
CA ARG A 243 -13.85 -6.18 24.51
C ARG A 243 -14.65 -5.01 25.07
N ASP A 244 -15.83 -5.30 25.60
CA ASP A 244 -16.78 -4.28 26.06
C ASP A 244 -17.06 -3.19 25.00
N GLY A 245 -17.17 -3.61 23.74
CA GLY A 245 -17.40 -2.71 22.59
C GLY A 245 -16.20 -1.87 22.15
N LYS A 246 -15.03 -2.05 22.79
CA LYS A 246 -13.80 -1.31 22.48
C LYS A 246 -12.77 -2.20 21.78
N PRO A 247 -12.05 -1.69 20.78
CA PRO A 247 -11.01 -2.45 20.11
C PRO A 247 -9.82 -2.70 21.05
N ARG A 248 -9.46 -3.98 21.21
CA ARG A 248 -8.34 -4.43 22.04
C ARG A 248 -7.15 -4.86 21.19
N LYS A 249 -7.42 -5.55 20.07
CA LYS A 249 -6.40 -6.01 19.14
C LYS A 249 -6.94 -5.88 17.72
N TRP A 250 -6.03 -5.76 16.78
CA TRP A 250 -6.34 -5.73 15.35
C TRP A 250 -5.66 -6.90 14.66
N LEU A 251 -6.38 -7.51 13.73
CA LEU A 251 -5.78 -8.44 12.78
C LEU A 251 -5.25 -7.63 11.61
N VAL A 252 -3.95 -7.69 11.41
CA VAL A 252 -3.23 -6.95 10.38
C VAL A 252 -2.69 -7.93 9.34
N GLU A 253 -2.98 -7.68 8.08
CA GLU A 253 -2.31 -8.34 6.96
C GLU A 253 -1.10 -7.52 6.56
N ASN A 254 0.04 -8.18 6.51
CA ASN A 254 1.33 -7.59 6.18
C ASN A 254 1.95 -8.29 4.96
N SER A 255 2.93 -7.67 4.33
CA SER A 255 3.64 -8.21 3.15
C SER A 255 4.73 -9.24 3.46
N TRP A 256 4.98 -9.55 4.73
CA TRP A 256 5.92 -10.61 5.16
C TRP A 256 5.28 -11.55 6.18
#